data_93a9dc73850fbacf7110d533478bdf8c
#
_entry.id   93a9dc73850fbacf7110d533478bdf8c
#
_cell.length_a   1.000
_cell.length_b   1.000
_cell.length_c   1.000
_cell.angle_alpha   90.00
_cell.angle_beta   90.00
_cell.angle_gamma   90.00
#
_symmetry.space_group_name_H-M   'P 1'
#
loop_
_entity.id
_entity.type
_entity.pdbx_description
1 polymer ?
#
loop_
_entity_poly.entity_id
_entity_poly.type
_entity_poly.pdbx_seq_one_letter_code
_entity_poly.pdbx_strand_id
1 'polypeptide(L)'
;PFEIVTLTAGIQDGSPTSSYTYEWFKDSVALTITTSTLNVTSSGDYKVIVTSLEGCSQERIIIVKPSEIATLETITIDDLADENSIIVNVSGVGDYVYSIDAPNSFQESNQFANVSSGTHTVYIKDSNGCGLLGPIEVTVMSFPKFFTPNGDGFNDTWNISGYNSAVNESVIIRIFDRFGKLIKQISPEGTGWNGTFEGTAMPADDYWFI
;
A
#
# COMPACT_ATOMS: atom_id res chain seq x y z
N PRO A 1 -12.06 -4.52 19.46
CA PRO A 1 -13.01 -5.54 19.90
C PRO A 1 -13.07 -6.62 18.83
N PHE A 2 -12.81 -7.87 19.22
CA PHE A 2 -12.93 -8.99 18.30
C PHE A 2 -14.39 -9.12 17.86
N GLU A 3 -14.64 -9.16 16.55
CA GLU A 3 -15.95 -9.57 16.03
C GLU A 3 -16.20 -11.05 16.41
N ILE A 4 -17.47 -11.38 16.58
CA ILE A 4 -17.87 -12.77 16.84
C ILE A 4 -17.73 -13.55 15.53
N VAL A 5 -16.84 -14.55 15.51
CA VAL A 5 -16.67 -15.47 14.40
C VAL A 5 -17.42 -16.76 14.70
N THR A 6 -18.29 -17.19 13.79
CA THR A 6 -19.01 -18.47 13.92
C THR A 6 -18.25 -19.58 13.19
N LEU A 7 -17.70 -20.52 13.95
CA LEU A 7 -17.07 -21.73 13.41
C LEU A 7 -18.13 -22.80 13.19
N THR A 8 -17.99 -23.60 12.13
CA THR A 8 -18.88 -24.72 11.82
C THR A 8 -18.15 -26.05 11.82
N ALA A 9 -18.79 -27.11 12.26
CA ALA A 9 -18.24 -28.45 12.23
C ALA A 9 -18.03 -28.98 10.80
N GLY A 10 -18.71 -28.42 9.80
CA GLY A 10 -18.46 -28.68 8.38
C GLY A 10 -18.98 -30.01 7.86
N ILE A 11 -20.16 -30.42 8.31
CA ILE A 11 -20.83 -31.63 7.78
C ILE A 11 -21.28 -31.33 6.35
N GLN A 12 -20.89 -32.20 5.41
CA GLN A 12 -21.13 -32.04 3.96
C GLN A 12 -21.90 -33.19 3.30
N ASP A 13 -22.30 -34.21 4.08
CA ASP A 13 -23.00 -35.40 3.55
C ASP A 13 -24.51 -35.23 3.38
N GLY A 14 -25.04 -34.02 3.68
CA GLY A 14 -26.45 -33.71 3.63
C GLY A 14 -27.27 -34.24 4.80
N SER A 15 -26.65 -34.89 5.77
CA SER A 15 -27.35 -35.39 6.96
C SER A 15 -27.70 -34.25 7.91
N PRO A 16 -28.81 -34.34 8.67
CA PRO A 16 -29.15 -33.35 9.65
C PRO A 16 -28.12 -33.32 10.77
N THR A 17 -27.81 -32.12 11.29
CA THR A 17 -26.82 -31.93 12.37
C THR A 17 -27.16 -32.69 13.65
N SER A 18 -28.45 -33.04 13.85
CA SER A 18 -28.91 -33.87 14.97
C SER A 18 -28.48 -35.34 14.91
N SER A 19 -27.94 -35.80 13.78
CA SER A 19 -27.40 -37.17 13.61
C SER A 19 -25.99 -37.32 14.15
N TYR A 20 -25.43 -36.29 14.73
CA TYR A 20 -24.05 -36.27 15.20
C TYR A 20 -23.96 -35.64 16.60
N THR A 21 -22.89 -36.02 17.31
CA THR A 21 -22.44 -35.33 18.52
C THR A 21 -21.18 -34.55 18.24
N TYR A 22 -20.96 -33.45 18.99
CA TYR A 22 -19.89 -32.50 18.76
C TYR A 22 -19.11 -32.27 20.04
N GLU A 23 -17.80 -32.36 19.98
CA GLU A 23 -16.90 -32.00 21.06
C GLU A 23 -15.92 -30.94 20.55
N TRP A 24 -15.99 -29.74 21.12
CA TRP A 24 -15.14 -28.64 20.75
C TRP A 24 -13.98 -28.47 21.73
N PHE A 25 -12.82 -28.12 21.19
CA PHE A 25 -11.62 -27.82 21.94
C PHE A 25 -11.05 -26.49 21.48
N LYS A 26 -10.42 -25.74 22.39
CA LYS A 26 -9.57 -24.59 22.08
C LYS A 26 -8.20 -24.84 22.69
N ASP A 27 -7.13 -24.72 21.90
CA ASP A 27 -5.74 -24.94 22.33
C ASP A 27 -5.58 -26.24 23.12
N SER A 28 -6.24 -27.33 22.68
CA SER A 28 -6.34 -28.65 23.31
C SER A 28 -7.18 -28.73 24.60
N VAL A 29 -7.81 -27.66 25.02
CA VAL A 29 -8.72 -27.66 26.20
C VAL A 29 -10.16 -27.86 25.73
N ALA A 30 -10.86 -28.84 26.32
CA ALA A 30 -12.25 -29.12 25.99
C ALA A 30 -13.18 -27.97 26.38
N LEU A 31 -14.10 -27.63 25.48
CA LEU A 31 -15.17 -26.66 25.71
C LEU A 31 -16.48 -27.38 26.07
N THR A 32 -17.37 -26.69 26.76
CA THR A 32 -18.68 -27.26 27.17
C THR A 32 -19.76 -27.20 26.07
N ILE A 33 -19.40 -26.72 24.87
CA ILE A 33 -20.31 -26.55 23.73
C ILE A 33 -20.40 -27.84 22.94
N THR A 34 -21.65 -28.27 22.67
CA THR A 34 -21.96 -29.53 21.98
C THR A 34 -22.81 -29.32 20.70
N THR A 35 -22.86 -28.08 20.19
CA THR A 35 -23.59 -27.74 18.98
C THR A 35 -22.70 -27.87 17.71
N SER A 36 -23.32 -27.98 16.54
CA SER A 36 -22.61 -28.03 15.24
C SER A 36 -21.87 -26.74 14.90
N THR A 37 -22.10 -25.66 15.66
CA THR A 37 -21.47 -24.36 15.51
C THR A 37 -20.91 -23.87 16.83
N LEU A 38 -19.83 -23.07 16.78
CA LEU A 38 -19.20 -22.43 17.93
C LEU A 38 -18.94 -20.97 17.63
N ASN A 39 -19.46 -20.07 18.46
CA ASN A 39 -19.14 -18.64 18.38
C ASN A 39 -17.87 -18.35 19.20
N VAL A 40 -16.89 -17.73 18.57
CA VAL A 40 -15.60 -17.42 19.18
C VAL A 40 -15.28 -15.94 19.10
N THR A 41 -14.60 -15.42 20.11
CA THR A 41 -14.20 -14.00 20.25
C THR A 41 -12.69 -13.86 20.48
N SER A 42 -11.93 -14.93 20.31
CA SER A 42 -10.48 -14.91 20.52
C SER A 42 -9.78 -15.84 19.53
N SER A 43 -8.55 -15.50 19.19
CA SER A 43 -7.67 -16.34 18.40
C SER A 43 -7.30 -17.63 19.13
N GLY A 44 -6.87 -18.63 18.37
CA GLY A 44 -6.42 -19.92 18.87
C GLY A 44 -6.68 -21.05 17.87
N ASP A 45 -6.21 -22.25 18.24
CA ASP A 45 -6.45 -23.47 17.47
C ASP A 45 -7.73 -24.14 18.01
N TYR A 46 -8.78 -24.07 17.20
CA TYR A 46 -10.05 -24.72 17.52
C TYR A 46 -10.12 -26.07 16.81
N LYS A 47 -10.50 -27.10 17.57
CA LYS A 47 -10.73 -28.45 17.04
C LYS A 47 -12.14 -28.87 17.36
N VAL A 48 -12.83 -29.49 16.42
CA VAL A 48 -14.10 -30.17 16.67
C VAL A 48 -13.94 -31.64 16.30
N ILE A 49 -14.43 -32.51 17.20
CA ILE A 49 -14.62 -33.94 16.91
C ILE A 49 -16.12 -34.14 16.67
N VAL A 50 -16.43 -34.68 15.51
CA VAL A 50 -17.80 -35.00 15.11
C VAL A 50 -17.95 -36.53 15.14
N THR A 51 -18.91 -37.02 15.91
CA THR A 51 -19.16 -38.45 16.05
C THR A 51 -20.57 -38.79 15.59
N SER A 52 -20.72 -39.75 14.67
CA SER A 52 -22.00 -40.27 14.21
C SER A 52 -22.70 -41.12 15.29
N LEU A 53 -23.99 -41.37 15.13
CA LEU A 53 -24.73 -42.30 16.01
C LEU A 53 -24.20 -43.74 16.01
N GLU A 54 -23.46 -44.11 14.97
CA GLU A 54 -22.81 -45.42 14.84
C GLU A 54 -21.41 -45.46 15.49
N GLY A 55 -20.96 -44.31 16.05
CA GLY A 55 -19.70 -44.22 16.76
C GLY A 55 -18.48 -43.87 15.89
N CYS A 56 -18.65 -43.59 14.59
CA CYS A 56 -17.55 -43.14 13.74
C CYS A 56 -17.24 -41.66 14.02
N SER A 57 -15.96 -41.35 14.27
CA SER A 57 -15.52 -39.99 14.58
C SER A 57 -14.57 -39.44 13.53
N GLN A 58 -14.71 -38.14 13.28
CA GLN A 58 -13.82 -37.31 12.42
C GLN A 58 -13.46 -36.04 13.16
N GLU A 59 -12.25 -35.54 12.95
CA GLU A 59 -11.82 -34.26 13.51
C GLU A 59 -11.60 -33.19 12.44
N ARG A 60 -11.86 -31.94 12.81
CA ARG A 60 -11.54 -30.74 12.01
C ARG A 60 -10.82 -29.73 12.88
N ILE A 61 -9.71 -29.21 12.37
CA ILE A 61 -8.95 -28.13 13.00
C ILE A 61 -9.25 -26.83 12.26
N ILE A 62 -9.51 -25.75 13.01
CA ILE A 62 -9.78 -24.40 12.50
C ILE A 62 -8.89 -23.46 13.27
N ILE A 63 -7.96 -22.79 12.58
CA ILE A 63 -7.04 -21.82 13.18
C ILE A 63 -7.69 -20.44 13.05
N VAL A 64 -7.98 -19.81 14.18
CA VAL A 64 -8.46 -18.41 14.24
C VAL A 64 -7.29 -17.52 14.58
N LYS A 65 -6.87 -16.69 13.62
CA LYS A 65 -5.79 -15.72 13.81
C LYS A 65 -6.37 -14.35 14.16
N PRO A 66 -5.69 -13.57 15.01
CA PRO A 66 -6.04 -12.17 15.19
C PRO A 66 -5.72 -11.41 13.92
N SER A 67 -6.54 -10.41 13.61
CA SER A 67 -6.26 -9.47 12.52
C SER A 67 -6.89 -8.13 12.83
N GLU A 68 -6.31 -7.05 12.34
CA GLU A 68 -6.79 -5.68 12.50
C GLU A 68 -6.46 -4.83 11.27
N ILE A 69 -7.09 -3.67 11.16
CA ILE A 69 -6.74 -2.69 10.12
C ILE A 69 -5.32 -2.18 10.40
N ALA A 70 -4.51 -2.07 9.36
CA ALA A 70 -3.15 -1.54 9.44
C ALA A 70 -3.13 -0.13 10.04
N THR A 71 -2.13 0.16 10.84
CA THR A 71 -1.78 1.52 11.27
C THR A 71 -0.61 2.00 10.43
N LEU A 72 -0.78 3.14 9.75
CA LEU A 72 0.31 3.74 8.96
C LEU A 72 1.41 4.26 9.91
N GLU A 73 2.65 3.81 9.68
CA GLU A 73 3.82 4.32 10.37
C GLU A 73 4.53 5.39 9.53
N THR A 74 4.96 5.03 8.32
CA THR A 74 5.65 5.95 7.42
C THR A 74 5.37 5.62 5.97
N ILE A 75 5.39 6.65 5.11
CA ILE A 75 5.57 6.49 3.67
C ILE A 75 6.88 7.18 3.30
N THR A 76 7.82 6.42 2.75
CA THR A 76 9.09 6.93 2.24
C THR A 76 8.99 7.03 0.73
N ILE A 77 9.26 8.21 0.20
CA ILE A 77 9.26 8.49 -1.23
C ILE A 77 10.71 8.78 -1.63
N ASP A 78 11.25 7.98 -2.54
CA ASP A 78 12.51 8.25 -3.21
C ASP A 78 12.18 8.76 -4.61
N ASP A 79 12.17 10.08 -4.73
CA ASP A 79 11.81 10.79 -5.95
C ASP A 79 12.98 11.64 -6.46
N LEU A 80 12.79 12.34 -7.58
CA LEU A 80 13.85 13.06 -8.30
C LEU A 80 15.05 12.16 -8.66
N ALA A 81 14.80 10.86 -8.81
CA ALA A 81 15.73 9.81 -9.15
C ALA A 81 15.51 9.31 -10.59
N ASP A 82 16.40 8.43 -11.07
CA ASP A 82 16.20 7.75 -12.36
C ASP A 82 14.99 6.82 -12.34
N GLU A 83 14.74 6.20 -11.21
CA GLU A 83 13.62 5.31 -10.95
C GLU A 83 13.01 5.67 -9.58
N ASN A 84 11.90 6.39 -9.59
CA ASN A 84 11.24 6.77 -8.36
C ASN A 84 10.59 5.57 -7.68
N SER A 85 10.57 5.56 -6.35
CA SER A 85 9.95 4.50 -5.57
C SER A 85 9.16 5.02 -4.36
N ILE A 86 8.20 4.21 -3.93
CA ILE A 86 7.43 4.43 -2.70
C ILE A 86 7.55 3.18 -1.84
N ILE A 87 7.86 3.37 -0.55
CA ILE A 87 7.86 2.31 0.46
C ILE A 87 6.85 2.69 1.55
N VAL A 88 5.92 1.78 1.84
CA VAL A 88 4.85 1.97 2.81
C VAL A 88 5.11 1.09 4.03
N ASN A 89 5.37 1.69 5.19
CA ASN A 89 5.56 0.95 6.43
C ASN A 89 4.32 1.08 7.30
N VAL A 90 3.84 -0.06 7.78
CA VAL A 90 2.68 -0.17 8.64
C VAL A 90 2.98 -1.04 9.85
N SER A 91 2.20 -0.84 10.90
CA SER A 91 2.14 -1.72 12.08
C SER A 91 0.75 -2.29 12.27
N GLY A 92 0.66 -3.27 13.15
CA GLY A 92 -0.57 -3.98 13.47
C GLY A 92 -0.44 -5.48 13.33
N VAL A 93 -1.50 -6.19 13.71
CA VAL A 93 -1.58 -7.65 13.60
C VAL A 93 -2.45 -8.00 12.40
N GLY A 94 -1.85 -8.49 11.31
CA GLY A 94 -2.57 -8.83 10.07
C GLY A 94 -1.63 -9.27 8.96
N ASP A 95 -2.22 -9.71 7.86
CA ASP A 95 -1.54 -10.02 6.60
C ASP A 95 -1.85 -8.90 5.62
N TYR A 96 -0.96 -7.89 5.52
CA TYR A 96 -1.23 -6.69 4.76
C TYR A 96 -0.76 -6.80 3.32
N VAL A 97 -1.62 -6.31 2.43
CA VAL A 97 -1.34 -6.14 1.01
C VAL A 97 -1.54 -4.69 0.60
N TYR A 98 -0.80 -4.23 -0.38
CA TYR A 98 -0.62 -2.83 -0.74
C TYR A 98 -1.06 -2.57 -2.16
N SER A 99 -1.60 -1.40 -2.43
CA SER A 99 -1.95 -0.96 -3.78
C SER A 99 -1.68 0.53 -3.95
N ILE A 100 -1.34 0.91 -5.18
CA ILE A 100 -1.22 2.30 -5.61
C ILE A 100 -2.21 2.56 -6.75
N ASP A 101 -2.95 3.67 -6.68
CA ASP A 101 -3.93 4.16 -7.67
C ASP A 101 -5.10 3.22 -8.00
N ALA A 102 -5.12 2.01 -7.47
CA ALA A 102 -6.14 1.01 -7.80
C ALA A 102 -6.61 0.25 -6.56
N PRO A 103 -7.75 0.59 -5.95
CA PRO A 103 -8.21 0.00 -4.68
C PRO A 103 -8.62 -1.48 -4.79
N ASN A 104 -8.41 -2.11 -5.92
CA ASN A 104 -8.75 -3.51 -6.23
C ASN A 104 -7.58 -4.34 -6.80
N SER A 105 -6.38 -3.76 -6.90
CA SER A 105 -5.18 -4.43 -7.43
C SER A 105 -4.06 -4.38 -6.39
N PHE A 106 -4.01 -5.40 -5.53
CA PHE A 106 -3.08 -5.45 -4.40
C PHE A 106 -1.90 -6.39 -4.67
N GLN A 107 -0.73 -6.04 -4.08
CA GLN A 107 0.49 -6.85 -4.04
C GLN A 107 0.92 -7.07 -2.57
N GLU A 108 1.71 -8.12 -2.33
CA GLU A 108 2.26 -8.41 -0.99
C GLU A 108 3.41 -7.47 -0.61
N SER A 109 4.20 -7.04 -1.62
CA SER A 109 5.30 -6.11 -1.39
C SER A 109 4.79 -4.73 -0.98
N ASN A 110 5.36 -4.15 0.06
CA ASN A 110 5.13 -2.78 0.50
C ASN A 110 5.91 -1.73 -0.30
N GLN A 111 6.67 -2.16 -1.32
CA GLN A 111 7.49 -1.31 -2.17
C GLN A 111 6.90 -1.25 -3.58
N PHE A 112 6.80 -0.05 -4.12
CA PHE A 112 6.43 0.26 -5.49
C PHE A 112 7.65 0.89 -6.18
N ALA A 113 8.08 0.30 -7.29
CA ALA A 113 9.18 0.81 -8.10
C ALA A 113 8.66 1.43 -9.39
N ASN A 114 9.48 2.26 -10.04
CA ASN A 114 9.15 2.94 -11.30
C ASN A 114 7.84 3.74 -11.23
N VAL A 115 7.60 4.41 -10.10
CA VAL A 115 6.41 5.22 -9.91
C VAL A 115 6.53 6.49 -10.75
N SER A 116 5.51 6.80 -11.54
CA SER A 116 5.46 8.02 -12.35
C SER A 116 5.44 9.27 -11.47
N SER A 117 5.77 10.42 -12.02
CA SER A 117 5.55 11.69 -11.33
C SER A 117 4.07 12.04 -11.28
N GLY A 118 3.64 12.66 -10.19
CA GLY A 118 2.26 13.08 -9.97
C GLY A 118 1.73 12.72 -8.60
N THR A 119 0.45 12.93 -8.39
CA THR A 119 -0.24 12.51 -7.18
C THR A 119 -0.71 11.07 -7.33
N HIS A 120 -0.39 10.26 -6.35
CA HIS A 120 -0.76 8.85 -6.26
C HIS A 120 -1.58 8.61 -5.00
N THR A 121 -2.35 7.53 -5.02
CA THR A 121 -3.19 7.13 -3.90
C THR A 121 -2.79 5.75 -3.41
N VAL A 122 -2.40 5.65 -2.15
CA VAL A 122 -1.97 4.40 -1.52
C VAL A 122 -3.14 3.80 -0.74
N TYR A 123 -3.27 2.48 -0.84
CA TYR A 123 -4.23 1.66 -0.10
C TYR A 123 -3.52 0.49 0.56
N ILE A 124 -3.89 0.19 1.79
CA ILE A 124 -3.39 -0.96 2.54
C ILE A 124 -4.58 -1.78 3.01
N LYS A 125 -4.64 -3.05 2.63
CA LYS A 125 -5.74 -3.94 2.97
C LYS A 125 -5.23 -5.10 3.81
N ASP A 126 -5.98 -5.45 4.85
CA ASP A 126 -5.79 -6.72 5.53
C ASP A 126 -6.42 -7.87 4.73
N SER A 127 -5.62 -8.86 4.35
CA SER A 127 -6.06 -10.03 3.58
C SER A 127 -7.03 -10.92 4.34
N ASN A 128 -7.06 -10.84 5.67
CA ASN A 128 -7.99 -11.58 6.52
C ASN A 128 -9.37 -10.90 6.63
N GLY A 129 -9.54 -9.72 6.02
CA GLY A 129 -10.84 -9.06 5.89
C GLY A 129 -11.17 -8.04 6.96
N CYS A 130 -10.23 -7.67 7.85
CA CYS A 130 -10.47 -6.68 8.90
C CYS A 130 -10.61 -5.24 8.41
N GLY A 131 -10.26 -4.97 7.15
CA GLY A 131 -10.56 -3.68 6.54
C GLY A 131 -9.49 -3.14 5.60
N LEU A 132 -9.73 -1.90 5.18
CA LEU A 132 -8.92 -1.13 4.24
C LEU A 132 -8.51 0.18 4.90
N LEU A 133 -7.22 0.47 4.90
CA LEU A 133 -6.67 1.79 5.21
C LEU A 133 -6.41 2.54 3.90
N GLY A 134 -6.84 3.78 3.82
CA GLY A 134 -6.75 4.65 2.64
C GLY A 134 -8.13 5.17 2.22
N PRO A 135 -8.18 6.08 1.22
CA PRO A 135 -7.07 6.57 0.38
C PRO A 135 -6.07 7.44 1.15
N ILE A 136 -4.78 7.28 0.86
CA ILE A 136 -3.70 8.12 1.38
C ILE A 136 -3.01 8.75 0.18
N GLU A 137 -3.09 10.07 0.04
CA GLU A 137 -2.47 10.79 -1.08
C GLU A 137 -0.98 11.01 -0.81
N VAL A 138 -0.17 10.75 -1.82
CA VAL A 138 1.28 10.99 -1.85
C VAL A 138 1.64 11.64 -3.19
N THR A 139 2.73 12.40 -3.21
CA THR A 139 3.18 13.08 -4.42
C THR A 139 4.61 12.66 -4.74
N VAL A 140 4.83 12.24 -5.97
CA VAL A 140 6.13 11.84 -6.50
C VAL A 140 6.59 12.88 -7.51
N MET A 141 7.77 13.45 -7.29
CA MET A 141 8.36 14.43 -8.19
C MET A 141 9.33 13.75 -9.15
N SER A 142 9.50 14.33 -10.34
CA SER A 142 10.55 13.94 -11.26
C SER A 142 11.03 15.14 -12.08
N PHE A 143 12.12 14.97 -12.80
CA PHE A 143 12.65 15.99 -13.69
C PHE A 143 12.97 15.39 -15.06
N PRO A 144 12.83 16.16 -16.16
CA PRO A 144 13.26 15.72 -17.48
C PRO A 144 14.79 15.72 -17.57
N LYS A 145 15.38 14.64 -18.10
CA LYS A 145 16.84 14.51 -18.28
C LYS A 145 17.40 15.49 -19.32
N PHE A 146 16.56 15.97 -20.21
CA PHE A 146 16.91 16.97 -21.24
C PHE A 146 15.68 17.78 -21.62
N PHE A 147 15.92 18.93 -22.24
CA PHE A 147 14.88 19.75 -22.90
C PHE A 147 15.47 20.39 -24.17
N THR A 148 14.61 20.82 -25.07
CA THR A 148 14.97 21.31 -26.40
C THR A 148 14.27 22.63 -26.69
N PRO A 149 14.83 23.78 -26.26
CA PRO A 149 14.17 25.07 -26.36
C PRO A 149 14.23 25.63 -27.80
N ASN A 150 13.51 24.98 -28.73
CA ASN A 150 13.48 25.32 -30.17
C ASN A 150 12.18 26.04 -30.58
N GLY A 151 11.20 26.19 -29.66
CA GLY A 151 9.95 26.86 -29.89
C GLY A 151 8.91 26.04 -30.67
N ASP A 152 9.05 24.70 -30.70
CA ASP A 152 8.09 23.82 -31.36
C ASP A 152 6.89 23.41 -30.48
N GLY A 153 6.91 23.79 -29.20
CA GLY A 153 5.88 23.49 -28.21
C GLY A 153 6.11 22.18 -27.44
N PHE A 154 7.21 21.46 -27.71
CA PHE A 154 7.55 20.22 -27.02
C PHE A 154 8.90 20.34 -26.31
N ASN A 155 8.92 20.05 -25.00
CA ASN A 155 10.12 20.11 -24.17
C ASN A 155 10.92 21.42 -24.29
N ASP A 156 10.25 22.55 -24.57
CA ASP A 156 10.87 23.86 -24.70
C ASP A 156 11.36 24.45 -23.37
N THR A 157 10.87 23.93 -22.27
CA THR A 157 11.26 24.38 -20.92
C THR A 157 11.60 23.20 -20.02
N TRP A 158 12.54 23.43 -19.10
CA TRP A 158 12.89 22.49 -18.07
C TRP A 158 12.25 22.90 -16.74
N ASN A 159 11.54 21.99 -16.10
CA ASN A 159 11.00 22.13 -14.74
C ASN A 159 10.82 20.74 -14.12
N ILE A 160 10.68 20.68 -12.81
CA ILE A 160 10.23 19.44 -12.15
C ILE A 160 8.72 19.26 -12.39
N SER A 161 8.32 18.00 -12.47
CA SER A 161 6.92 17.58 -12.58
C SER A 161 6.47 16.87 -11.30
N GLY A 162 5.15 16.77 -11.08
CA GLY A 162 4.58 16.09 -9.93
C GLY A 162 4.52 16.94 -8.65
N TYR A 163 5.00 18.18 -8.65
CA TYR A 163 4.86 19.07 -7.50
C TYR A 163 3.38 19.41 -7.25
N ASN A 164 2.99 19.37 -5.98
CA ASN A 164 1.65 19.76 -5.53
C ASN A 164 1.77 20.62 -4.26
N SER A 165 1.48 21.92 -4.36
CA SER A 165 1.59 22.88 -3.25
C SER A 165 0.65 22.61 -2.08
N ALA A 166 -0.38 21.76 -2.26
CA ALA A 166 -1.26 21.34 -1.16
C ALA A 166 -0.62 20.28 -0.25
N VAL A 167 0.37 19.55 -0.77
CA VAL A 167 1.03 18.43 -0.08
C VAL A 167 2.50 18.74 0.19
N ASN A 168 3.19 19.38 -0.75
CA ASN A 168 4.60 19.69 -0.65
C ASN A 168 4.84 21.07 -0.02
N GLU A 169 5.92 21.21 0.73
CA GLU A 169 6.38 22.53 1.18
C GLU A 169 6.81 23.41 0.00
N SER A 170 6.89 24.73 0.23
CA SER A 170 7.36 25.67 -0.79
C SER A 170 8.78 25.34 -1.26
N VAL A 171 8.91 25.08 -2.55
CA VAL A 171 10.16 24.67 -3.20
C VAL A 171 10.63 25.77 -4.14
N ILE A 172 11.92 26.07 -4.09
CA ILE A 172 12.61 26.96 -5.04
C ILE A 172 13.75 26.15 -5.67
N ILE A 173 13.74 26.07 -7.00
CA ILE A 173 14.75 25.36 -7.77
C ILE A 173 15.79 26.38 -8.25
N ARG A 174 17.06 26.08 -8.01
CA ARG A 174 18.19 26.87 -8.52
C ARG A 174 18.96 26.07 -9.55
N ILE A 175 19.16 26.66 -10.72
CA ILE A 175 19.86 26.03 -11.86
C ILE A 175 21.23 26.69 -12.01
N PHE A 176 22.26 25.86 -12.14
CA PHE A 176 23.66 26.29 -12.23
C PHE A 176 24.30 25.72 -13.48
N ASP A 177 25.27 26.45 -14.03
CA ASP A 177 26.15 25.90 -15.04
C ASP A 177 27.18 24.92 -14.42
N ARG A 178 27.95 24.25 -15.29
CA ARG A 178 29.00 23.30 -14.86
C ARG A 178 30.11 23.92 -14.00
N PHE A 179 30.22 25.24 -13.95
CA PHE A 179 31.19 25.95 -13.13
C PHE A 179 30.60 26.42 -11.79
N GLY A 180 29.33 26.12 -11.51
CA GLY A 180 28.65 26.51 -10.29
C GLY A 180 28.08 27.95 -10.30
N LYS A 181 28.04 28.62 -11.45
CA LYS A 181 27.39 29.91 -11.57
C LYS A 181 25.88 29.74 -11.61
N LEU A 182 25.16 30.47 -10.75
CA LEU A 182 23.69 30.50 -10.76
C LEU A 182 23.18 31.14 -12.06
N ILE A 183 22.41 30.36 -12.84
CA ILE A 183 21.81 30.76 -14.10
C ILE A 183 20.37 31.23 -13.92
N LYS A 184 19.58 30.44 -13.17
CA LYS A 184 18.15 30.75 -13.02
C LYS A 184 17.63 30.24 -11.66
N GLN A 185 16.64 30.93 -11.17
CA GLN A 185 15.81 30.48 -10.07
C GLN A 185 14.37 30.35 -10.58
N ILE A 186 13.74 29.21 -10.36
CA ILE A 186 12.38 28.91 -10.82
C ILE A 186 11.56 28.31 -9.69
N SER A 187 10.24 28.40 -9.83
CA SER A 187 9.26 27.68 -9.01
C SER A 187 8.74 26.47 -9.79
N PRO A 188 8.47 25.32 -9.12
CA PRO A 188 7.80 24.19 -9.76
C PRO A 188 6.46 24.53 -10.43
N GLU A 189 5.73 25.51 -9.88
CA GLU A 189 4.45 26.00 -10.42
C GLU A 189 4.62 26.95 -11.60
N GLY A 190 5.85 27.40 -11.88
CA GLY A 190 6.15 28.34 -12.96
C GLY A 190 6.30 27.64 -14.31
N THR A 191 6.59 28.46 -15.35
CA THR A 191 6.78 27.98 -16.72
C THR A 191 8.09 27.22 -16.94
N GLY A 192 8.95 27.16 -15.91
CA GLY A 192 10.25 26.51 -16.03
C GLY A 192 11.34 27.40 -16.64
N TRP A 193 12.49 26.80 -16.93
CA TRP A 193 13.63 27.44 -17.57
C TRP A 193 13.68 27.12 -19.06
N ASN A 194 13.73 28.15 -19.88
CA ASN A 194 13.73 28.08 -21.35
C ASN A 194 15.14 28.05 -21.97
N GLY A 195 16.17 27.71 -21.20
CA GLY A 195 17.54 27.63 -21.72
C GLY A 195 18.24 29.00 -21.96
N THR A 196 17.69 30.10 -21.38
CA THR A 196 18.32 31.43 -21.55
C THR A 196 18.89 31.95 -20.24
N PHE A 197 19.95 32.77 -20.32
CA PHE A 197 20.51 33.55 -19.26
C PHE A 197 20.66 35.02 -19.72
N GLU A 198 20.07 35.96 -19.00
CA GLU A 198 20.04 37.40 -19.38
C GLU A 198 19.62 37.64 -20.83
N GLY A 199 18.64 36.87 -21.33
CA GLY A 199 18.11 36.97 -22.68
C GLY A 199 18.96 36.30 -23.79
N THR A 200 20.08 35.70 -23.43
CA THR A 200 20.95 34.98 -24.36
C THR A 200 20.78 33.49 -24.21
N ALA A 201 20.66 32.77 -25.34
CA ALA A 201 20.59 31.31 -25.35
C ALA A 201 21.87 30.70 -24.74
N MET A 202 21.72 29.80 -23.83
CA MET A 202 22.82 29.05 -23.23
C MET A 202 23.25 27.89 -24.17
N PRO A 203 24.54 27.51 -24.15
CA PRO A 203 25.02 26.38 -24.94
C PRO A 203 24.36 25.06 -24.51
N ALA A 204 24.32 24.07 -25.42
CA ALA A 204 23.99 22.71 -25.07
C ALA A 204 25.11 22.14 -24.18
N ASP A 205 24.80 21.91 -22.89
CA ASP A 205 25.77 21.48 -21.89
C ASP A 205 24.99 20.83 -20.71
N ASP A 206 25.73 20.32 -19.73
CA ASP A 206 25.14 19.85 -18.47
C ASP A 206 24.92 21.02 -17.51
N TYR A 207 23.74 21.04 -16.93
CA TYR A 207 23.32 22.01 -15.91
C TYR A 207 22.91 21.28 -14.64
N TRP A 208 23.27 21.86 -13.50
CA TRP A 208 22.95 21.29 -12.19
C TRP A 208 21.78 22.04 -11.57
N PHE A 209 21.00 21.36 -10.76
CA PHE A 209 19.95 22.01 -9.99
C PHE A 209 19.94 21.55 -8.52
N ILE A 210 19.44 22.43 -7.65
CA ILE A 210 19.19 22.18 -6.23
C ILE A 210 17.83 22.76 -5.87
#